data_b43dd5c4a8649600e19712df30a3825e
#
_entry.id   b43dd5c4a8649600e19712df30a3825e
#
_cell.length_a   1.000
_cell.length_b   1.000
_cell.length_c   1.000
_cell.angle_alpha   90.00
_cell.angle_beta   90.00
_cell.angle_gamma   90.00
#
_symmetry.space_group_name_H-M   'P 1'
#
loop_
_entity.id
_entity.type
_entity.pdbx_description
1 polymer ?
#
loop_
_entity_poly.entity_id
_entity_poly.type
_entity_poly.pdbx_seq_one_letter_code
_entity_poly.pdbx_strand_id
1 'polypeptide(L)'
;YPKKVIIFSPHPDDDVISMGGTFHRLCEQHHDVHVAYETSGNIAVGDEEVIRYCEYLRDVCAKYTEDETVKKKAEEIIHFLRYEKVEGEAEKRDVLFMKGTIRREEARAGARYSGIKSDDHIHFLDLPFYETGLVKKNDLSEADIAIVKKLLTDVKPDEMFVAGDLADPHGTHRVCLNAVLAAIDELKDEEW
;
A
#
# COMPACT_ATOMS: atom_id res chain seq x y z
N TYR A 1 -24.15 13.06 -12.18
CA TYR A 1 -23.44 14.05 -11.37
C TYR A 1 -22.12 13.42 -10.91
N PRO A 2 -20.94 13.95 -11.27
CA PRO A 2 -19.68 13.41 -10.79
C PRO A 2 -19.65 13.42 -9.28
N LYS A 3 -19.24 12.31 -8.68
CA LYS A 3 -19.05 12.14 -7.25
C LYS A 3 -17.57 12.05 -6.92
N LYS A 4 -17.19 12.41 -5.72
CA LYS A 4 -15.90 12.12 -5.16
C LYS A 4 -15.95 10.75 -4.48
N VAL A 5 -15.10 9.83 -4.90
CA VAL A 5 -15.14 8.42 -4.50
C VAL A 5 -13.80 8.01 -3.92
N ILE A 6 -13.80 7.30 -2.79
CA ILE A 6 -12.60 6.60 -2.29
C ILE A 6 -12.81 5.10 -2.38
N ILE A 7 -11.80 4.40 -2.90
CA ILE A 7 -11.68 2.94 -2.86
C ILE A 7 -10.59 2.59 -1.85
N PHE A 8 -10.96 1.94 -0.75
CA PHE A 8 -10.01 1.40 0.22
C PHE A 8 -9.58 0.00 -0.19
N SER A 9 -8.28 -0.20 -0.34
CA SER A 9 -7.65 -1.46 -0.70
C SER A 9 -6.76 -1.91 0.46
N PRO A 10 -7.10 -2.98 1.19
CA PRO A 10 -6.29 -3.48 2.30
C PRO A 10 -4.84 -3.75 1.91
N HIS A 11 -4.61 -4.37 0.75
CA HIS A 11 -3.29 -4.55 0.15
C HIS A 11 -3.23 -3.91 -1.23
N PRO A 12 -2.03 -3.70 -1.80
CA PRO A 12 -1.82 -3.07 -3.12
C PRO A 12 -2.24 -3.91 -4.34
N ASP A 13 -3.44 -4.49 -4.35
CA ASP A 13 -4.02 -5.27 -5.45
C ASP A 13 -5.52 -5.55 -5.23
N ASP A 14 -6.02 -5.45 -4.00
CA ASP A 14 -7.40 -5.78 -3.65
C ASP A 14 -8.42 -4.93 -4.41
N ASP A 15 -8.10 -3.66 -4.71
CA ASP A 15 -8.91 -2.77 -5.52
C ASP A 15 -9.15 -3.32 -6.93
N VAL A 16 -8.09 -3.81 -7.58
CA VAL A 16 -8.17 -4.35 -8.95
C VAL A 16 -8.80 -5.74 -8.96
N ILE A 17 -8.40 -6.60 -8.00
CA ILE A 17 -8.90 -7.98 -7.92
C ILE A 17 -10.38 -8.00 -7.56
N SER A 18 -10.79 -7.22 -6.57
CA SER A 18 -12.16 -7.26 -6.05
C SER A 18 -13.15 -6.43 -6.87
N MET A 19 -12.70 -5.28 -7.41
CA MET A 19 -13.61 -4.35 -8.07
C MET A 19 -13.02 -3.61 -9.28
N GLY A 20 -11.99 -4.14 -9.93
CA GLY A 20 -11.30 -3.45 -11.04
C GLY A 20 -12.22 -3.00 -12.16
N GLY A 21 -13.24 -3.78 -12.51
CA GLY A 21 -14.27 -3.37 -13.48
C GLY A 21 -15.10 -2.18 -13.03
N THR A 22 -15.49 -2.12 -11.75
CA THR A 22 -16.20 -0.97 -11.15
C THR A 22 -15.28 0.23 -11.04
N PHE A 23 -14.04 0.04 -10.60
CA PHE A 23 -13.03 1.07 -10.51
C PHE A 23 -12.83 1.77 -11.87
N HIS A 24 -12.56 0.99 -12.92
CA HIS A 24 -12.41 1.50 -14.28
C HIS A 24 -13.66 2.27 -14.73
N ARG A 25 -14.86 1.73 -14.46
CA ARG A 25 -16.13 2.35 -14.81
C ARG A 25 -16.34 3.69 -14.12
N LEU A 26 -16.01 3.82 -12.84
CA LEU A 26 -16.08 5.08 -12.12
C LEU A 26 -15.18 6.16 -12.77
N CYS A 27 -13.95 5.79 -13.15
CA CYS A 27 -13.04 6.69 -13.85
C CYS A 27 -13.58 7.10 -15.24
N GLU A 28 -14.12 6.15 -16.03
CA GLU A 28 -14.74 6.43 -17.34
C GLU A 28 -15.94 7.39 -17.22
N GLN A 29 -16.71 7.28 -16.15
CA GLN A 29 -17.86 8.15 -15.87
C GLN A 29 -17.46 9.51 -15.30
N HIS A 30 -16.16 9.81 -15.26
CA HIS A 30 -15.61 11.08 -14.79
C HIS A 30 -15.91 11.40 -13.32
N HIS A 31 -16.05 10.39 -12.47
CA HIS A 31 -16.02 10.59 -11.04
C HIS A 31 -14.60 11.03 -10.60
N ASP A 32 -14.53 11.77 -9.51
CA ASP A 32 -13.28 12.12 -8.83
C ASP A 32 -12.87 10.95 -7.94
N VAL A 33 -12.11 10.01 -8.52
CA VAL A 33 -11.80 8.72 -7.89
C VAL A 33 -10.44 8.76 -7.24
N HIS A 34 -10.42 8.44 -5.94
CA HIS A 34 -9.22 8.21 -5.14
C HIS A 34 -9.11 6.74 -4.78
N VAL A 35 -7.89 6.21 -4.68
CA VAL A 35 -7.61 4.89 -4.15
C VAL A 35 -6.67 5.00 -2.96
N ALA A 36 -6.97 4.28 -1.88
CA ALA A 36 -6.20 4.27 -0.64
C ALA A 36 -5.75 2.85 -0.30
N TYR A 37 -4.45 2.60 -0.45
CA TYR A 37 -3.82 1.35 -0.04
C TYR A 37 -3.50 1.42 1.45
N GLU A 38 -4.17 0.59 2.24
CA GLU A 38 -4.15 0.67 3.70
C GLU A 38 -2.86 0.12 4.30
N THR A 39 -2.28 -0.92 3.66
CA THR A 39 -1.01 -1.54 4.09
C THR A 39 0.00 -1.58 2.94
N SER A 40 1.27 -1.76 3.26
CA SER A 40 2.32 -1.89 2.25
C SER A 40 2.26 -3.21 1.46
N GLY A 41 1.63 -4.25 1.99
CA GLY A 41 1.62 -5.58 1.37
C GLY A 41 3.01 -6.23 1.28
N ASN A 42 4.00 -5.72 2.00
CA ASN A 42 5.42 -6.09 1.87
C ASN A 42 5.70 -7.59 2.07
N ILE A 43 4.92 -8.29 2.89
CA ILE A 43 5.09 -9.72 3.16
C ILE A 43 4.86 -10.60 1.92
N ALA A 44 4.04 -10.12 0.97
CA ALA A 44 3.77 -10.86 -0.26
C ALA A 44 4.96 -10.87 -1.25
N VAL A 45 5.97 -10.03 -1.04
CA VAL A 45 7.14 -9.94 -1.94
C VAL A 45 8.21 -10.94 -1.52
N GLY A 46 8.57 -11.83 -2.44
CA GLY A 46 9.64 -12.80 -2.25
C GLY A 46 11.04 -12.18 -2.25
N ASP A 47 11.98 -12.84 -1.58
CA ASP A 47 13.37 -12.35 -1.49
C ASP A 47 14.05 -12.30 -2.86
N GLU A 48 13.80 -13.28 -3.73
CA GLU A 48 14.34 -13.29 -5.09
C GLU A 48 13.85 -12.11 -5.94
N GLU A 49 12.64 -11.63 -5.67
CA GLU A 49 12.13 -10.44 -6.33
C GLU A 49 12.88 -9.18 -5.87
N VAL A 50 13.12 -9.04 -4.57
CA VAL A 50 13.95 -7.95 -4.05
C VAL A 50 15.36 -7.99 -4.63
N ILE A 51 15.98 -9.17 -4.69
CA ILE A 51 17.30 -9.36 -5.28
C ILE A 51 17.31 -8.89 -6.74
N ARG A 52 16.33 -9.29 -7.54
CA ARG A 52 16.20 -8.87 -8.94
C ARG A 52 16.14 -7.36 -9.11
N TYR A 53 15.36 -6.67 -8.27
CA TYR A 53 15.28 -5.21 -8.32
C TYR A 53 16.56 -4.53 -7.83
N CYS A 54 17.22 -5.09 -6.81
CA CYS A 54 18.52 -4.60 -6.36
C CYS A 54 19.61 -4.78 -7.43
N GLU A 55 19.63 -5.90 -8.14
CA GLU A 55 20.53 -6.13 -9.27
C GLU A 55 20.26 -5.13 -10.40
N TYR A 56 19.01 -4.90 -10.74
CA TYR A 56 18.61 -3.87 -11.70
C TYR A 56 19.11 -2.47 -11.30
N LEU A 57 18.88 -2.05 -10.05
CA LEU A 57 19.35 -0.76 -9.54
C LEU A 57 20.88 -0.64 -9.59
N ARG A 58 21.59 -1.69 -9.15
CA ARG A 58 23.06 -1.75 -9.22
C ARG A 58 23.58 -1.52 -10.63
N ASP A 59 23.02 -2.23 -11.60
CA ASP A 59 23.48 -2.18 -12.98
C ASP A 59 23.13 -0.86 -13.66
N VAL A 60 21.96 -0.27 -13.35
CA VAL A 60 21.57 1.07 -13.80
C VAL A 60 22.49 2.14 -13.21
N CYS A 61 22.72 2.10 -11.89
CA CYS A 61 23.62 3.06 -11.23
C CYS A 61 25.05 2.94 -11.77
N ALA A 62 25.57 1.74 -11.95
CA ALA A 62 26.91 1.53 -12.51
C ALA A 62 27.10 2.14 -13.90
N LYS A 63 26.03 2.32 -14.67
CA LYS A 63 26.06 2.91 -16.01
C LYS A 63 25.89 4.42 -16.02
N TYR A 64 25.05 4.97 -15.15
CA TYR A 64 24.55 6.34 -15.31
C TYR A 64 24.95 7.30 -14.21
N THR A 65 25.59 6.82 -13.13
CA THR A 65 26.03 7.68 -12.01
C THR A 65 27.39 7.26 -11.46
N GLU A 66 28.15 8.24 -10.98
CA GLU A 66 29.38 8.02 -10.21
C GLU A 66 29.08 7.86 -8.69
N ASP A 67 27.83 8.08 -8.26
CA ASP A 67 27.42 7.89 -6.87
C ASP A 67 27.28 6.41 -6.54
N GLU A 68 28.19 5.89 -5.74
CA GLU A 68 28.23 4.50 -5.30
C GLU A 68 27.23 4.18 -4.17
N THR A 69 26.51 5.18 -3.63
CA THR A 69 25.66 5.00 -2.43
C THR A 69 24.55 3.98 -2.68
N VAL A 70 23.78 4.16 -3.75
CA VAL A 70 22.66 3.27 -4.09
C VAL A 70 23.17 1.89 -4.49
N LYS A 71 24.26 1.83 -5.26
CA LYS A 71 24.89 0.59 -5.67
C LYS A 71 25.35 -0.25 -4.46
N LYS A 72 26.07 0.36 -3.52
CA LYS A 72 26.51 -0.30 -2.28
C LYS A 72 25.31 -0.80 -1.45
N LYS A 73 24.28 0.02 -1.32
CA LYS A 73 23.07 -0.38 -0.59
C LYS A 73 22.38 -1.58 -1.25
N ALA A 74 22.28 -1.60 -2.56
CA ALA A 74 21.73 -2.73 -3.30
C ALA A 74 22.57 -4.01 -3.09
N GLU A 75 23.90 -3.90 -3.13
CA GLU A 75 24.81 -5.02 -2.87
C GLU A 75 24.71 -5.56 -1.43
N GLU A 76 24.58 -4.67 -0.44
CA GLU A 76 24.34 -5.03 0.97
C GLU A 76 23.04 -5.82 1.14
N ILE A 77 21.95 -5.38 0.50
CA ILE A 77 20.67 -6.07 0.56
C ILE A 77 20.75 -7.44 -0.10
N ILE A 78 21.36 -7.54 -1.28
CA ILE A 78 21.58 -8.83 -1.98
C ILE A 78 22.37 -9.78 -1.09
N HIS A 79 23.47 -9.29 -0.52
CA HIS A 79 24.33 -10.12 0.34
C HIS A 79 23.55 -10.62 1.57
N PHE A 80 22.82 -9.73 2.24
CA PHE A 80 22.00 -10.10 3.39
C PHE A 80 20.98 -11.18 3.05
N LEU A 81 20.20 -10.99 1.98
CA LEU A 81 19.15 -11.94 1.58
C LEU A 81 19.69 -13.30 1.17
N ARG A 82 20.89 -13.35 0.56
CA ARG A 82 21.51 -14.61 0.10
C ARG A 82 22.24 -15.38 1.18
N TYR A 83 22.82 -14.69 2.17
CA TYR A 83 23.79 -15.32 3.05
C TYR A 83 23.57 -15.11 4.55
N GLU A 84 22.81 -14.11 4.94
CA GLU A 84 22.70 -13.73 6.36
C GLU A 84 21.28 -13.88 6.90
N LYS A 85 20.25 -13.84 6.04
CA LYS A 85 18.86 -13.87 6.48
C LYS A 85 18.53 -15.20 7.18
N VAL A 86 17.93 -15.09 8.38
CA VAL A 86 17.44 -16.24 9.16
C VAL A 86 15.92 -16.26 9.07
N GLU A 87 15.37 -17.43 8.77
CA GLU A 87 13.93 -17.62 8.67
C GLU A 87 13.25 -17.41 10.03
N GLY A 88 12.15 -16.64 10.03
CA GLY A 88 11.38 -16.34 11.24
C GLY A 88 11.86 -15.11 12.04
N GLU A 89 12.97 -14.49 11.68
CA GLU A 89 13.40 -13.20 12.22
C GLU A 89 12.72 -12.02 11.50
N ALA A 90 12.61 -10.89 12.21
CA ALA A 90 12.12 -9.66 11.62
C ALA A 90 13.06 -9.17 10.52
N GLU A 91 12.52 -8.81 9.37
CA GLU A 91 13.31 -8.34 8.24
C GLU A 91 13.97 -6.99 8.51
N LYS A 92 15.15 -6.78 7.92
CA LYS A 92 15.83 -5.47 7.97
C LYS A 92 14.95 -4.39 7.31
N ARG A 93 15.00 -3.17 7.86
CA ARG A 93 14.21 -2.03 7.36
C ARG A 93 14.42 -1.75 5.87
N ASP A 94 15.66 -1.89 5.38
CA ASP A 94 15.97 -1.68 3.96
C ASP A 94 15.29 -2.71 3.06
N VAL A 95 15.18 -3.97 3.51
CA VAL A 95 14.45 -5.03 2.79
C VAL A 95 12.96 -4.73 2.78
N LEU A 96 12.38 -4.34 3.93
CA LEU A 96 10.97 -3.94 4.02
C LEU A 96 10.66 -2.76 3.13
N PHE A 97 11.56 -1.77 3.08
CA PHE A 97 11.43 -0.62 2.19
C PHE A 97 11.41 -1.05 0.72
N MET A 98 12.33 -1.95 0.29
CA MET A 98 12.33 -2.47 -1.08
C MET A 98 11.05 -3.22 -1.40
N LYS A 99 10.61 -4.12 -0.52
CA LYS A 99 9.36 -4.88 -0.69
C LYS A 99 8.15 -3.95 -0.80
N GLY A 100 8.02 -2.98 0.11
CA GLY A 100 6.94 -2.00 0.07
C GLY A 100 6.99 -1.13 -1.20
N THR A 101 8.19 -0.74 -1.66
CA THR A 101 8.36 0.05 -2.89
C THR A 101 7.91 -0.74 -4.12
N ILE A 102 8.27 -2.02 -4.22
CA ILE A 102 7.81 -2.89 -5.31
C ILE A 102 6.27 -2.90 -5.37
N ARG A 103 5.63 -3.18 -4.23
CA ARG A 103 4.15 -3.19 -4.14
C ARG A 103 3.51 -1.85 -4.50
N ARG A 104 4.12 -0.74 -4.07
CA ARG A 104 3.62 0.60 -4.41
C ARG A 104 3.66 0.88 -5.90
N GLU A 105 4.73 0.47 -6.60
CA GLU A 105 4.81 0.70 -8.04
C GLU A 105 3.84 -0.20 -8.82
N GLU A 106 3.60 -1.43 -8.38
CA GLU A 106 2.53 -2.29 -8.92
C GLU A 106 1.14 -1.64 -8.73
N ALA A 107 0.86 -1.15 -7.52
CA ALA A 107 -0.38 -0.46 -7.19
C ALA A 107 -0.60 0.80 -8.05
N ARG A 108 0.45 1.65 -8.21
CA ARG A 108 0.38 2.81 -9.10
C ARG A 108 0.09 2.42 -10.54
N ALA A 109 0.75 1.36 -11.02
CA ALA A 109 0.50 0.88 -12.38
C ALA A 109 -0.95 0.39 -12.55
N GLY A 110 -1.47 -0.37 -11.59
CA GLY A 110 -2.86 -0.83 -11.56
C GLY A 110 -3.87 0.31 -11.52
N ALA A 111 -3.66 1.29 -10.63
CA ALA A 111 -4.52 2.47 -10.50
C ALA A 111 -4.54 3.32 -11.79
N ARG A 112 -3.37 3.57 -12.38
CA ARG A 112 -3.28 4.31 -13.66
C ARG A 112 -3.94 3.54 -14.80
N TYR A 113 -3.78 2.22 -14.86
CA TYR A 113 -4.47 1.37 -15.84
C TYR A 113 -5.99 1.40 -15.64
N SER A 114 -6.46 1.47 -14.40
CA SER A 114 -7.88 1.61 -14.07
C SER A 114 -8.46 2.99 -14.40
N GLY A 115 -7.62 4.00 -14.70
CA GLY A 115 -8.05 5.30 -15.18
C GLY A 115 -7.69 6.49 -14.29
N ILE A 116 -6.98 6.29 -13.17
CA ILE A 116 -6.43 7.39 -12.35
C ILE A 116 -5.41 8.17 -13.17
N LYS A 117 -5.57 9.50 -13.22
CA LYS A 117 -4.72 10.39 -14.05
C LYS A 117 -3.68 11.16 -13.24
N SER A 118 -3.90 11.33 -11.94
CA SER A 118 -3.00 12.05 -11.04
C SER A 118 -2.55 11.16 -9.89
N ASP A 119 -1.27 11.18 -9.60
CA ASP A 119 -0.73 10.45 -8.44
C ASP A 119 -1.21 11.01 -7.09
N ASP A 120 -1.73 12.25 -7.06
CA ASP A 120 -2.36 12.83 -5.87
C ASP A 120 -3.65 12.10 -5.45
N HIS A 121 -4.22 11.29 -6.34
CA HIS A 121 -5.39 10.45 -6.05
C HIS A 121 -5.01 9.02 -5.60
N ILE A 122 -3.72 8.73 -5.48
CA ILE A 122 -3.20 7.43 -5.06
C ILE A 122 -2.56 7.59 -3.68
N HIS A 123 -3.22 7.06 -2.65
CA HIS A 123 -2.80 7.22 -1.27
C HIS A 123 -2.21 5.93 -0.73
N PHE A 124 -1.05 6.02 -0.05
CA PHE A 124 -0.43 4.91 0.67
C PHE A 124 -0.46 5.25 2.16
N LEU A 125 -1.25 4.51 2.93
CA LEU A 125 -1.52 4.83 4.33
C LEU A 125 -0.48 4.21 5.26
N ASP A 126 0.09 3.07 4.89
CA ASP A 126 1.08 2.31 5.69
C ASP A 126 0.64 2.18 7.16
N LEU A 127 -0.58 1.69 7.38
CA LEU A 127 -1.17 1.61 8.72
C LEU A 127 -0.24 0.87 9.69
N PRO A 128 0.13 1.48 10.83
CA PRO A 128 1.12 0.97 11.77
C PRO A 128 0.87 -0.45 12.28
N PHE A 129 -0.40 -0.87 12.38
CA PHE A 129 -0.72 -2.23 12.82
C PHE A 129 -0.06 -3.30 11.92
N TYR A 130 0.09 -3.01 10.61
CA TYR A 130 0.63 -3.94 9.64
C TYR A 130 2.16 -3.91 9.56
N GLU A 131 2.78 -2.75 9.75
CA GLU A 131 4.20 -2.50 9.48
C GLU A 131 5.15 -3.04 10.57
N THR A 132 4.95 -4.28 10.98
CA THR A 132 5.74 -4.93 12.05
C THR A 132 7.06 -5.56 11.56
N GLY A 133 7.18 -5.79 10.26
CA GLY A 133 8.27 -6.59 9.67
C GLY A 133 8.14 -8.09 9.92
N LEU A 134 7.05 -8.54 10.53
CA LEU A 134 6.72 -9.92 10.83
C LEU A 134 5.40 -10.33 10.19
N VAL A 135 5.16 -11.63 10.08
CA VAL A 135 3.85 -12.18 9.69
C VAL A 135 2.78 -11.79 10.70
N LYS A 136 3.13 -11.84 12.01
CA LYS A 136 2.23 -11.40 13.07
C LYS A 136 2.07 -9.89 13.07
N LYS A 137 0.83 -9.43 12.98
CA LYS A 137 0.44 -8.02 13.01
C LYS A 137 0.05 -7.57 14.40
N ASN A 138 0.05 -6.26 14.62
CA ASN A 138 -0.47 -5.67 15.84
C ASN A 138 -2.01 -5.58 15.78
N ASP A 139 -2.62 -5.28 16.92
CA ASP A 139 -4.02 -4.90 16.98
C ASP A 139 -4.21 -3.47 16.42
N LEU A 140 -5.45 -3.16 16.01
CA LEU A 140 -5.84 -1.82 15.60
C LEU A 140 -5.58 -0.81 16.73
N SER A 141 -5.02 0.33 16.38
CA SER A 141 -4.68 1.41 17.31
C SER A 141 -5.27 2.76 16.89
N GLU A 142 -5.30 3.71 17.81
CA GLU A 142 -5.71 5.10 17.54
C GLU A 142 -4.84 5.76 16.44
N ALA A 143 -3.58 5.35 16.30
CA ALA A 143 -2.70 5.86 15.25
C ALA A 143 -3.18 5.45 13.85
N ASP A 144 -3.67 4.22 13.69
CA ASP A 144 -4.23 3.72 12.44
C ASP A 144 -5.51 4.49 12.09
N ILE A 145 -6.41 4.66 13.06
CA ILE A 145 -7.68 5.37 12.91
C ILE A 145 -7.43 6.84 12.52
N ALA A 146 -6.47 7.49 13.18
CA ALA A 146 -6.14 8.89 12.90
C ALA A 146 -5.64 9.11 11.46
N ILE A 147 -4.88 8.16 10.89
CA ILE A 147 -4.42 8.22 9.50
C ILE A 147 -5.62 8.15 8.54
N VAL A 148 -6.52 7.19 8.74
CA VAL A 148 -7.74 7.06 7.92
C VAL A 148 -8.63 8.30 8.06
N LYS A 149 -8.86 8.75 9.29
CA LYS A 149 -9.64 9.96 9.58
C LYS A 149 -9.08 11.18 8.86
N LYS A 150 -7.75 11.36 8.88
CA LYS A 150 -7.10 12.45 8.15
C LYS A 150 -7.38 12.37 6.65
N LEU A 151 -7.27 11.21 6.03
CA LEU A 151 -7.57 11.02 4.61
C LEU A 151 -9.03 11.38 4.30
N LEU A 152 -9.98 10.90 5.10
CA LEU A 152 -11.40 11.21 4.92
C LEU A 152 -11.67 12.70 5.04
N THR A 153 -11.05 13.38 6.01
CA THR A 153 -11.18 14.83 6.21
C THR A 153 -10.57 15.62 5.03
N ASP A 154 -9.45 15.16 4.48
CA ASP A 154 -8.78 15.83 3.36
C ASP A 154 -9.56 15.64 2.05
N VAL A 155 -10.06 14.45 1.78
CA VAL A 155 -10.76 14.12 0.52
C VAL A 155 -12.23 14.50 0.56
N LYS A 156 -12.93 14.27 1.67
CA LYS A 156 -14.38 14.49 1.83
C LYS A 156 -15.19 13.74 0.75
N PRO A 157 -15.19 12.41 0.76
CA PRO A 157 -15.83 11.63 -0.28
C PRO A 157 -17.35 11.62 -0.16
N ASP A 158 -18.04 11.61 -1.31
CA ASP A 158 -19.49 11.35 -1.39
C ASP A 158 -19.82 9.86 -1.27
N GLU A 159 -18.86 9.00 -1.62
CA GLU A 159 -19.03 7.54 -1.67
C GLU A 159 -17.72 6.82 -1.37
N MET A 160 -17.80 5.73 -0.62
CA MET A 160 -16.65 4.92 -0.24
C MET A 160 -16.88 3.44 -0.54
N PHE A 161 -15.86 2.78 -1.07
CA PHE A 161 -15.83 1.33 -1.23
C PHE A 161 -14.77 0.77 -0.26
N VAL A 162 -15.16 -0.21 0.52
CA VAL A 162 -14.29 -0.86 1.52
C VAL A 162 -14.37 -2.38 1.36
N ALA A 163 -13.27 -3.08 1.58
CA ALA A 163 -13.26 -4.53 1.56
C ALA A 163 -13.99 -5.08 2.79
N GLY A 164 -15.06 -5.84 2.53
CA GLY A 164 -15.93 -6.43 3.56
C GLY A 164 -15.64 -7.90 3.87
N ASP A 165 -14.45 -8.41 3.53
CA ASP A 165 -14.09 -9.80 3.76
C ASP A 165 -13.78 -10.05 5.24
N LEU A 166 -14.80 -10.41 6.00
CA LEU A 166 -14.69 -10.75 7.42
C LEU A 166 -14.13 -12.16 7.65
N ALA A 167 -14.06 -12.98 6.60
CA ALA A 167 -13.55 -14.35 6.65
C ALA A 167 -12.07 -14.45 6.25
N ASP A 168 -11.40 -13.32 6.00
CA ASP A 168 -9.98 -13.26 5.70
C ASP A 168 -9.15 -14.03 6.75
N PRO A 169 -8.47 -15.11 6.34
CA PRO A 169 -7.72 -15.96 7.28
C PRO A 169 -6.54 -15.23 7.94
N HIS A 170 -6.04 -14.16 7.34
CA HIS A 170 -4.95 -13.34 7.86
C HIS A 170 -5.45 -12.23 8.80
N GLY A 171 -6.73 -11.91 8.74
CA GLY A 171 -7.35 -10.88 9.56
C GLY A 171 -7.06 -9.45 9.15
N THR A 172 -6.20 -9.21 8.15
CA THR A 172 -5.80 -7.88 7.70
C THR A 172 -6.98 -7.07 7.16
N HIS A 173 -7.79 -7.65 6.27
CA HIS A 173 -8.97 -6.99 5.70
C HIS A 173 -9.97 -6.55 6.77
N ARG A 174 -10.17 -7.39 7.79
CA ARG A 174 -11.05 -7.05 8.91
C ARG A 174 -10.51 -5.89 9.75
N VAL A 175 -9.19 -5.84 10.00
CA VAL A 175 -8.57 -4.74 10.74
C VAL A 175 -8.65 -3.44 9.94
N CYS A 176 -8.37 -3.48 8.64
CA CYS A 176 -8.52 -2.37 7.71
C CYS A 176 -9.97 -1.83 7.70
N LEU A 177 -10.95 -2.71 7.53
CA LEU A 177 -12.37 -2.33 7.58
C LEU A 177 -12.72 -1.66 8.93
N ASN A 178 -12.25 -2.20 10.05
CA ASN A 178 -12.51 -1.64 11.37
C ASN A 178 -11.88 -0.25 11.54
N ALA A 179 -10.69 0.00 10.96
CA ALA A 179 -10.06 1.32 10.96
C ALA A 179 -10.93 2.35 10.23
N VAL A 180 -11.46 1.98 9.05
CA VAL A 180 -12.34 2.87 8.27
C VAL A 180 -13.64 3.13 9.02
N LEU A 181 -14.30 2.09 9.57
CA LEU A 181 -15.55 2.26 10.32
C LEU A 181 -15.37 3.11 11.58
N ALA A 182 -14.27 2.92 12.33
CA ALA A 182 -13.96 3.74 13.48
C ALA A 182 -13.72 5.22 13.11
N ALA A 183 -12.98 5.47 12.02
CA ALA A 183 -12.78 6.83 11.52
C ALA A 183 -14.07 7.51 11.08
N ILE A 184 -14.99 6.77 10.43
CA ILE A 184 -16.31 7.26 10.06
C ILE A 184 -17.14 7.60 11.32
N ASP A 185 -17.14 6.75 12.35
CA ASP A 185 -17.88 6.99 13.59
C ASP A 185 -17.39 8.26 14.30
N GLU A 186 -16.09 8.55 14.26
CA GLU A 186 -15.53 9.78 14.79
C GLU A 186 -15.88 11.04 13.97
N LEU A 187 -16.22 10.88 12.69
CA LEU A 187 -16.53 11.98 11.77
C LEU A 187 -18.03 12.17 11.53
N LYS A 188 -18.89 11.33 12.11
CA LYS A 188 -20.35 11.30 11.83
C LYS A 188 -21.09 12.60 12.09
N ASP A 189 -20.56 13.46 12.97
CA ASP A 189 -21.13 14.76 13.32
C ASP A 189 -20.48 15.92 12.55
N GLU A 190 -19.52 15.63 11.65
CA GLU A 190 -18.84 16.61 10.80
C GLU A 190 -19.67 16.86 9.53
N GLU A 191 -19.88 18.14 9.19
CA GLU A 191 -20.51 18.54 7.92
C GLU A 191 -19.42 18.74 6.84
N TRP A 192 -19.47 17.97 5.73
CA TRP A 192 -18.67 18.25 4.54
C TRP A 192 -19.41 18.04 3.22
#